data_14523f55aac8051ae0dd70bb5812f7b8
#
_entry.id   14523f55aac8051ae0dd70bb5812f7b8
#
_cell.length_a   1.000
_cell.length_b   1.000
_cell.length_c   1.000
_cell.angle_alpha   90.00
_cell.angle_beta   90.00
_cell.angle_gamma   90.00
#
_symmetry.space_group_name_H-M   'P 1'
#
loop_
_entity.id
_entity.type
_entity.pdbx_description
1 polymer ?
#
loop_
_entity_poly.entity_id
_entity_poly.type
_entity_poly.pdbx_seq_one_letter_code
_entity_poly.pdbx_strand_id
1 'polypeptide(L)'
;MKKLSILVPYYNEGEEVIRTLLDSIAIQQNIDFNDIEVIICKDGDEGPELTQEFLDSYPYEIQYHREPKGGVSRMRNKAFEYSQGEYVMWCDDDDQFYHCLALWLIFRETNTPMQVQINGVTQTVNGFDVLKSVFLEEGRNPETGETYFIDRKDGFQFVHGSVYKRKLIVDNDIHFFDDCYIHEDNVLFAEASACTTQIKWCPQPFYLWKWRDNSVCRRSPTYIKETYTDLIKSTDRLIEWFKAKSKFDKARECVVRIVYDCYYNVMCHPTWEEIGTKEYRKKAEKRFSDFYKKYKDLWLECPDQVKMQIGNGIRQMVVQMGMLQEKVTLDDFLNRMENLK
;
A
#
# COMPACT_ATOMS: atom_id res chain seq x y z
N MET A 1 13.42 4.93 24.68
CA MET A 1 13.10 5.16 23.25
C MET A 1 12.28 3.98 22.80
N LYS A 2 11.14 4.20 22.18
CA LYS A 2 10.27 3.14 21.68
C LYS A 2 10.97 2.36 20.57
N LYS A 3 10.77 1.05 20.51
CA LYS A 3 11.29 0.21 19.42
C LYS A 3 10.36 0.23 18.22
N LEU A 4 9.03 0.22 18.46
CA LEU A 4 8.03 0.18 17.41
C LEU A 4 6.89 1.16 17.67
N SER A 5 6.55 1.97 16.68
CA SER A 5 5.32 2.75 16.64
C SER A 5 4.33 2.09 15.69
N ILE A 6 3.13 1.80 16.18
CA ILE A 6 1.99 1.30 15.40
C ILE A 6 1.12 2.50 15.07
N LEU A 7 0.99 2.83 13.78
CA LEU A 7 0.38 4.05 13.27
C LEU A 7 -0.98 3.73 12.67
N VAL A 8 -2.03 4.32 13.24
CA VAL A 8 -3.41 3.95 12.95
C VAL A 8 -4.18 5.18 12.43
N PRO A 9 -4.49 5.24 11.14
CA PRO A 9 -5.48 6.19 10.64
C PRO A 9 -6.87 5.77 11.15
N TYR A 10 -7.64 6.72 11.67
CA TYR A 10 -8.96 6.47 12.23
C TYR A 10 -9.95 7.51 11.70
N TYR A 11 -11.16 7.08 11.36
CA TYR A 11 -12.17 8.01 10.85
C TYR A 11 -13.43 8.03 11.72
N ASN A 12 -14.40 7.15 11.48
CA ASN A 12 -15.73 7.20 12.14
C ASN A 12 -16.23 5.85 12.66
N GLU A 13 -15.32 4.89 12.86
CA GLU A 13 -15.67 3.49 13.07
C GLU A 13 -16.20 3.16 14.48
N GLY A 14 -15.79 3.91 15.49
CA GLY A 14 -16.16 3.65 16.90
C GLY A 14 -15.29 2.61 17.59
N GLU A 15 -15.43 2.56 18.93
CA GLU A 15 -14.62 1.70 19.82
C GLU A 15 -14.71 0.20 19.46
N GLU A 16 -15.87 -0.26 19.00
CA GLU A 16 -16.09 -1.68 18.69
C GLU A 16 -15.17 -2.20 17.58
N VAL A 17 -14.89 -1.36 16.58
CA VAL A 17 -14.06 -1.74 15.45
C VAL A 17 -12.60 -1.72 15.84
N ILE A 18 -12.10 -0.59 16.32
CA ILE A 18 -10.70 -0.42 16.68
C ILE A 18 -10.27 -1.32 17.85
N ARG A 19 -11.22 -1.72 18.72
CA ARG A 19 -10.98 -2.69 19.79
C ARG A 19 -10.33 -3.97 19.27
N THR A 20 -10.73 -4.44 18.09
CA THR A 20 -10.15 -5.65 17.48
C THR A 20 -8.64 -5.51 17.26
N LEU A 21 -8.19 -4.38 16.75
CA LEU A 21 -6.76 -4.09 16.59
C LEU A 21 -6.08 -3.98 17.97
N LEU A 22 -6.63 -3.15 18.87
CA LEU A 22 -6.00 -2.87 20.16
C LEU A 22 -5.92 -4.13 21.04
N ASP A 23 -6.97 -4.95 21.07
CA ASP A 23 -6.96 -6.23 21.80
C ASP A 23 -5.92 -7.21 21.21
N SER A 24 -5.75 -7.22 19.89
CA SER A 24 -4.74 -8.06 19.24
C SER A 24 -3.30 -7.65 19.61
N ILE A 25 -3.08 -6.38 19.95
CA ILE A 25 -1.83 -5.88 20.50
C ILE A 25 -1.70 -6.27 21.98
N ALA A 26 -2.75 -6.13 22.76
CA ALA A 26 -2.74 -6.41 24.21
C ALA A 26 -2.44 -7.88 24.55
N ILE A 27 -2.78 -8.82 23.67
CA ILE A 27 -2.50 -10.25 23.86
C ILE A 27 -1.09 -10.69 23.44
N GLN A 28 -0.25 -9.77 22.94
CA GLN A 28 1.09 -10.12 22.46
C GLN A 28 1.99 -10.61 23.59
N GLN A 29 2.80 -11.62 23.30
CA GLN A 29 3.67 -12.31 24.24
C GLN A 29 5.15 -12.11 23.91
N ASN A 30 6.00 -12.28 24.93
CA ASN A 30 7.47 -12.19 24.82
C ASN A 30 7.97 -10.81 24.33
N ILE A 31 7.23 -9.74 24.65
CA ILE A 31 7.58 -8.36 24.40
C ILE A 31 7.45 -7.54 25.69
N ASP A 32 8.14 -6.42 25.77
CA ASP A 32 7.89 -5.38 26.75
C ASP A 32 6.96 -4.32 26.13
N PHE A 33 5.80 -4.09 26.69
CA PHE A 33 4.87 -3.06 26.22
C PHE A 33 5.43 -1.63 26.32
N ASN A 34 6.47 -1.40 27.14
CA ASN A 34 7.17 -0.13 27.14
C ASN A 34 7.96 0.12 25.85
N ASP A 35 8.27 -0.92 25.08
CA ASP A 35 8.97 -0.83 23.80
C ASP A 35 8.06 -0.39 22.63
N ILE A 36 6.74 -0.39 22.83
CA ILE A 36 5.77 -0.01 21.79
C ILE A 36 5.01 1.25 22.17
N GLU A 37 4.49 1.92 21.17
CA GLU A 37 3.44 2.95 21.23
C GLU A 37 2.46 2.77 20.09
N VAL A 38 1.21 3.16 20.32
CA VAL A 38 0.16 3.20 19.30
C VAL A 38 -0.24 4.65 19.10
N ILE A 39 -0.17 5.12 17.86
CA ILE A 39 -0.54 6.50 17.50
C ILE A 39 -1.79 6.44 16.64
N ILE A 40 -2.91 6.92 17.18
CA ILE A 40 -4.20 6.97 16.49
C ILE A 40 -4.44 8.40 16.03
N CYS A 41 -4.58 8.62 14.72
CA CYS A 41 -4.91 9.91 14.14
C CYS A 41 -6.33 9.90 13.57
N LYS A 42 -7.23 10.64 14.20
CA LYS A 42 -8.61 10.80 13.77
C LYS A 42 -8.73 11.84 12.67
N ASP A 43 -9.41 11.48 11.58
CA ASP A 43 -9.66 12.31 10.41
C ASP A 43 -10.93 13.15 10.55
N GLY A 44 -10.79 14.38 11.03
CA GLY A 44 -11.90 15.32 11.20
C GLY A 44 -12.72 15.09 12.47
N ASP A 45 -13.90 15.73 12.49
CA ASP A 45 -14.81 15.74 13.66
C ASP A 45 -15.96 14.75 13.53
N GLU A 46 -16.05 14.02 12.41
CA GLU A 46 -17.16 13.09 12.15
C GLU A 46 -16.99 11.79 12.94
N GLY A 47 -18.13 11.18 13.31
CA GLY A 47 -18.17 9.90 14.03
C GLY A 47 -17.82 9.99 15.51
N PRO A 48 -17.83 8.84 16.21
CA PRO A 48 -17.60 8.78 17.65
C PRO A 48 -16.15 9.10 18.01
N GLU A 49 -15.98 9.68 19.21
CA GLU A 49 -14.68 9.85 19.85
C GLU A 49 -14.32 8.58 20.63
N LEU A 50 -13.04 8.25 20.66
CA LEU A 50 -12.52 7.26 21.58
C LEU A 50 -12.39 7.91 22.97
N THR A 51 -12.97 7.26 23.99
CA THR A 51 -12.91 7.79 25.34
C THR A 51 -11.54 7.57 25.99
N GLN A 52 -11.13 8.48 26.86
CA GLN A 52 -9.86 8.32 27.57
C GLN A 52 -9.88 7.05 28.44
N GLU A 53 -11.01 6.72 29.06
CA GLU A 53 -11.18 5.48 29.84
C GLU A 53 -10.92 4.24 28.96
N PHE A 54 -11.42 4.23 27.74
CA PHE A 54 -11.17 3.15 26.78
C PHE A 54 -9.68 3.04 26.44
N LEU A 55 -9.02 4.15 26.13
CA LEU A 55 -7.59 4.16 25.76
C LEU A 55 -6.71 3.74 26.93
N ASP A 56 -6.99 4.22 28.14
CA ASP A 56 -6.23 3.91 29.37
C ASP A 56 -6.42 2.45 29.83
N SER A 57 -7.37 1.71 29.28
CA SER A 57 -7.59 0.29 29.60
C SER A 57 -6.53 -0.64 29.05
N TYR A 58 -5.68 -0.17 28.13
CA TYR A 58 -4.67 -0.99 27.48
C TYR A 58 -3.30 -0.93 28.20
N PRO A 59 -2.51 -2.02 28.16
CA PRO A 59 -1.25 -2.13 28.91
C PRO A 59 -0.06 -1.41 28.22
N TYR A 60 -0.28 -0.66 27.17
CA TYR A 60 0.73 0.06 26.41
C TYR A 60 0.31 1.50 26.14
N GLU A 61 1.26 2.34 25.74
CA GLU A 61 1.01 3.75 25.45
C GLU A 61 0.17 3.91 24.19
N ILE A 62 -0.93 4.65 24.31
CA ILE A 62 -1.76 5.08 23.17
C ILE A 62 -1.81 6.60 23.16
N GLN A 63 -1.47 7.19 22.02
CA GLN A 63 -1.67 8.60 21.75
C GLN A 63 -2.81 8.76 20.77
N TYR A 64 -3.78 9.59 21.11
CA TYR A 64 -4.93 9.88 20.29
C TYR A 64 -4.94 11.34 19.87
N HIS A 65 -4.82 11.59 18.57
CA HIS A 65 -4.76 12.92 17.99
C HIS A 65 -5.91 13.13 17.03
N ARG A 66 -6.58 14.27 17.16
CA ARG A 66 -7.59 14.71 16.19
C ARG A 66 -6.96 15.68 15.22
N GLU A 67 -7.11 15.42 13.93
CA GLU A 67 -6.58 16.23 12.86
C GLU A 67 -7.71 16.81 11.99
N PRO A 68 -7.49 17.95 11.34
CA PRO A 68 -8.42 18.42 10.32
C PRO A 68 -8.62 17.38 9.22
N LYS A 69 -9.87 17.25 8.73
CA LYS A 69 -10.22 16.29 7.68
C LYS A 69 -9.26 16.37 6.47
N GLY A 70 -8.70 15.24 6.07
CA GLY A 70 -7.69 15.20 5.02
C GLY A 70 -7.46 13.83 4.38
N GLY A 71 -8.19 12.81 4.80
CA GLY A 71 -8.11 11.44 4.25
C GLY A 71 -6.99 10.59 4.84
N VAL A 72 -7.00 9.32 4.48
CA VAL A 72 -6.15 8.27 5.04
C VAL A 72 -4.65 8.56 4.91
N SER A 73 -4.20 9.06 3.75
CA SER A 73 -2.81 9.44 3.49
C SER A 73 -2.29 10.47 4.48
N ARG A 74 -3.07 11.53 4.69
CA ARG A 74 -2.73 12.58 5.65
C ARG A 74 -2.72 12.06 7.08
N MET A 75 -3.66 11.22 7.46
CA MET A 75 -3.70 10.63 8.81
C MET A 75 -2.50 9.72 9.05
N ARG A 76 -2.07 8.94 8.07
CA ARG A 76 -0.86 8.13 8.15
C ARG A 76 0.40 8.97 8.28
N ASN A 77 0.50 10.09 7.54
CA ASN A 77 1.61 11.05 7.68
C ASN A 77 1.62 11.69 9.07
N LYS A 78 0.46 12.13 9.59
CA LYS A 78 0.33 12.71 10.92
C LYS A 78 0.70 11.72 12.03
N ALA A 79 0.24 10.49 11.95
CA ALA A 79 0.63 9.45 12.89
C ALA A 79 2.16 9.23 12.88
N PHE A 80 2.79 9.30 11.71
CA PHE A 80 4.25 9.24 11.60
C PHE A 80 4.94 10.44 12.26
N GLU A 81 4.44 11.65 12.08
CA GLU A 81 4.99 12.86 12.71
C GLU A 81 5.01 12.77 14.25
N TYR A 82 3.96 12.22 14.87
CA TYR A 82 3.87 12.05 16.32
C TYR A 82 4.71 10.87 16.85
N SER A 83 5.07 9.92 16.01
CA SER A 83 5.75 8.69 16.42
C SER A 83 7.21 8.89 16.82
N GLN A 84 7.73 8.03 17.74
CA GLN A 84 9.09 8.09 18.25
C GLN A 84 9.86 6.77 18.14
N GLY A 85 9.20 5.71 17.63
CA GLY A 85 9.80 4.38 17.51
C GLY A 85 10.97 4.34 16.53
N GLU A 86 11.94 3.46 16.79
CA GLU A 86 13.01 3.16 15.84
C GLU A 86 12.45 2.57 14.54
N TYR A 87 11.40 1.78 14.68
CA TYR A 87 10.64 1.21 13.56
C TYR A 87 9.20 1.71 13.59
N VAL A 88 8.56 1.72 12.42
CA VAL A 88 7.16 2.12 12.25
C VAL A 88 6.40 1.09 11.43
N MET A 89 5.12 0.92 11.74
CA MET A 89 4.20 0.05 11.03
C MET A 89 2.84 0.73 10.95
N TRP A 90 2.25 0.79 9.75
CA TRP A 90 0.88 1.25 9.59
C TRP A 90 -0.09 0.07 9.67
N CYS A 91 -1.13 0.25 10.45
CA CYS A 91 -2.24 -0.70 10.61
C CYS A 91 -3.55 0.03 10.42
N ASP A 92 -4.48 -0.53 9.66
CA ASP A 92 -5.82 0.03 9.57
C ASP A 92 -6.61 -0.31 10.85
N ASP A 93 -7.52 0.56 11.24
CA ASP A 93 -8.26 0.49 12.51
C ASP A 93 -9.21 -0.71 12.62
N ASP A 94 -9.53 -1.33 11.48
CA ASP A 94 -10.41 -2.49 11.35
C ASP A 94 -9.68 -3.83 11.17
N ASP A 95 -8.35 -3.83 11.22
CA ASP A 95 -7.50 -5.01 11.05
C ASP A 95 -6.99 -5.56 12.40
N GLN A 96 -6.10 -6.54 12.37
CA GLN A 96 -5.50 -7.09 13.60
C GLN A 96 -4.15 -7.77 13.36
N PHE A 97 -3.38 -7.94 14.43
CA PHE A 97 -2.26 -8.86 14.43
C PHE A 97 -2.75 -10.31 14.41
N TYR A 98 -2.16 -11.14 13.56
CA TYR A 98 -2.68 -12.49 13.28
C TYR A 98 -2.59 -13.44 14.48
N HIS A 99 -1.55 -13.32 15.31
CA HIS A 99 -1.36 -14.20 16.47
C HIS A 99 -0.57 -13.50 17.58
N CYS A 100 -0.58 -14.09 18.78
CA CYS A 100 0.03 -13.51 19.99
C CYS A 100 1.58 -13.42 19.99
N LEU A 101 2.27 -13.87 18.99
CA LEU A 101 3.72 -13.73 18.82
C LEU A 101 4.11 -12.83 17.64
N ALA A 102 3.16 -12.10 17.06
CA ALA A 102 3.39 -11.27 15.89
C ALA A 102 4.43 -10.17 16.14
N LEU A 103 4.29 -9.42 17.24
CA LEU A 103 5.27 -8.39 17.62
C LEU A 103 6.63 -8.98 18.03
N TRP A 104 6.64 -10.13 18.68
CA TRP A 104 7.88 -10.85 18.98
C TRP A 104 8.63 -11.24 17.72
N LEU A 105 7.93 -11.70 16.67
CA LEU A 105 8.55 -11.99 15.38
C LEU A 105 9.21 -10.74 14.79
N ILE A 106 8.54 -9.59 14.81
CA ILE A 106 9.10 -8.32 14.34
C ILE A 106 10.38 -7.99 15.12
N PHE A 107 10.33 -8.01 16.46
CA PHE A 107 11.48 -7.68 17.32
C PHE A 107 12.64 -8.67 17.16
N ARG A 108 12.36 -9.96 16.95
CA ARG A 108 13.40 -10.94 16.62
C ARG A 108 14.15 -10.55 15.36
N GLU A 109 13.41 -10.14 14.32
CA GLU A 109 14.01 -9.82 13.02
C GLU A 109 14.87 -8.53 13.06
N THR A 110 14.65 -7.61 14.00
CA THR A 110 15.50 -6.40 14.15
C THR A 110 16.96 -6.74 14.48
N ASN A 111 17.20 -7.90 15.09
CA ASN A 111 18.54 -8.33 15.51
C ASN A 111 19.08 -9.54 14.70
N THR A 112 18.27 -10.08 13.80
CA THR A 112 18.69 -11.25 13.01
C THR A 112 19.53 -10.83 11.81
N PRO A 113 20.74 -11.43 11.60
CA PRO A 113 21.58 -11.12 10.46
C PRO A 113 20.91 -11.39 9.12
N MET A 114 21.24 -10.59 8.11
CA MET A 114 20.85 -10.83 6.73
C MET A 114 22.02 -10.55 5.78
N GLN A 115 22.05 -11.22 4.62
CA GLN A 115 22.99 -10.95 3.55
C GLN A 115 22.41 -9.89 2.61
N VAL A 116 23.20 -8.87 2.32
CA VAL A 116 22.82 -7.80 1.40
C VAL A 116 23.92 -7.57 0.37
N GLN A 117 23.53 -7.10 -0.81
CA GLN A 117 24.47 -6.66 -1.84
C GLN A 117 24.68 -5.14 -1.75
N ILE A 118 25.89 -4.73 -1.44
CA ILE A 118 26.27 -3.31 -1.41
C ILE A 118 27.45 -3.13 -2.38
N ASN A 119 27.24 -2.33 -3.43
CA ASN A 119 28.23 -2.10 -4.48
C ASN A 119 28.82 -3.40 -5.07
N GLY A 120 27.98 -4.41 -5.28
CA GLY A 120 28.41 -5.71 -5.83
C GLY A 120 29.11 -6.64 -4.83
N VAL A 121 29.24 -6.26 -3.57
CA VAL A 121 29.84 -7.06 -2.50
C VAL A 121 28.76 -7.57 -1.56
N THR A 122 28.77 -8.87 -1.26
CA THR A 122 27.91 -9.47 -0.25
C THR A 122 28.41 -9.11 1.14
N GLN A 123 27.56 -8.49 1.95
CA GLN A 123 27.86 -8.11 3.32
C GLN A 123 26.79 -8.67 4.26
N THR A 124 27.19 -8.98 5.49
CA THR A 124 26.27 -9.35 6.55
C THR A 124 25.92 -8.11 7.37
N VAL A 125 24.63 -7.78 7.44
CA VAL A 125 24.12 -6.70 8.27
C VAL A 125 23.14 -7.26 9.29
N ASN A 126 22.99 -6.60 10.44
CA ASN A 126 22.00 -6.95 11.45
C ASN A 126 20.72 -6.14 11.22
N GLY A 127 19.57 -6.81 11.38
CA GLY A 127 18.28 -6.17 11.23
C GLY A 127 17.88 -5.96 9.75
N PHE A 128 17.05 -4.95 9.56
CA PHE A 128 16.47 -4.61 8.25
C PHE A 128 16.15 -3.10 8.19
N ASP A 129 16.03 -2.57 6.99
CA ASP A 129 15.41 -1.26 6.77
C ASP A 129 13.91 -1.41 6.44
N VAL A 130 13.54 -2.50 5.75
CA VAL A 130 12.14 -2.89 5.50
C VAL A 130 11.98 -4.36 5.83
N LEU A 131 11.04 -4.70 6.71
CA LEU A 131 10.55 -6.06 6.93
C LEU A 131 9.20 -6.20 6.28
N LYS A 132 9.06 -7.22 5.46
CA LYS A 132 7.82 -7.58 4.79
C LYS A 132 7.41 -8.97 5.22
N SER A 133 6.14 -9.18 5.57
CA SER A 133 5.61 -10.54 5.78
C SER A 133 4.58 -10.91 4.71
N VAL A 134 4.34 -12.19 4.60
CA VAL A 134 3.02 -12.64 4.14
C VAL A 134 2.00 -12.05 5.11
N PHE A 135 0.91 -11.49 4.60
CA PHE A 135 -0.24 -11.21 5.45
C PHE A 135 -1.42 -12.06 5.00
N LEU A 136 -2.32 -12.31 5.93
CA LEU A 136 -3.54 -13.04 5.64
C LEU A 136 -4.65 -12.06 5.31
N GLU A 137 -5.43 -12.38 4.28
CA GLU A 137 -6.69 -11.71 3.99
C GLU A 137 -7.84 -12.63 4.39
N GLU A 138 -8.74 -12.10 5.20
CA GLU A 138 -10.00 -12.76 5.52
C GLU A 138 -10.96 -12.61 4.34
N GLY A 139 -11.43 -13.72 3.81
CA GLY A 139 -12.48 -13.78 2.82
C GLY A 139 -13.75 -14.38 3.40
N ARG A 140 -14.90 -14.12 2.78
CA ARG A 140 -16.19 -14.69 3.16
C ARG A 140 -16.85 -15.32 1.95
N ASN A 141 -17.26 -16.58 2.09
CA ASN A 141 -18.02 -17.26 1.05
C ASN A 141 -19.42 -16.62 0.93
N PRO A 142 -19.78 -16.07 -0.24
CA PRO A 142 -21.07 -15.37 -0.39
C PRO A 142 -22.30 -16.29 -0.29
N GLU A 143 -22.14 -17.60 -0.52
CA GLU A 143 -23.24 -18.57 -0.49
C GLU A 143 -23.41 -19.15 0.92
N THR A 144 -22.33 -19.51 1.61
CA THR A 144 -22.38 -20.17 2.92
C THR A 144 -22.17 -19.22 4.09
N GLY A 145 -21.59 -18.04 3.86
CA GLY A 145 -21.18 -17.10 4.88
C GLY A 145 -19.92 -17.53 5.66
N GLU A 146 -19.30 -18.64 5.26
CA GLU A 146 -18.09 -19.16 5.92
C GLU A 146 -16.88 -18.29 5.65
N THR A 147 -16.10 -18.07 6.70
CA THR A 147 -14.82 -17.35 6.63
C THR A 147 -13.71 -18.28 6.14
N TYR A 148 -12.86 -17.77 5.24
CA TYR A 148 -11.64 -18.41 4.79
C TYR A 148 -10.48 -17.41 4.78
N PHE A 149 -9.24 -17.91 4.72
CA PHE A 149 -8.05 -17.06 4.70
C PHE A 149 -7.27 -17.24 3.40
N ILE A 150 -6.78 -16.12 2.87
CA ILE A 150 -5.95 -16.07 1.67
C ILE A 150 -4.56 -15.58 2.07
N ASP A 151 -3.54 -16.36 1.71
CA ASP A 151 -2.13 -15.96 1.81
C ASP A 151 -1.80 -14.90 0.75
N ARG A 152 -1.60 -13.67 1.16
CA ARG A 152 -1.15 -12.59 0.28
C ARG A 152 0.37 -12.55 0.19
N LYS A 153 0.91 -13.46 -0.60
CA LYS A 153 2.35 -13.47 -0.97
C LYS A 153 2.68 -12.39 -2.00
N ASP A 154 1.69 -11.96 -2.75
CA ASP A 154 1.72 -10.88 -3.74
C ASP A 154 1.55 -9.48 -3.11
N GLY A 155 1.33 -9.41 -1.81
CA GLY A 155 1.11 -8.17 -1.04
C GLY A 155 2.32 -7.23 -0.93
N PHE A 156 3.30 -7.31 -1.83
CA PHE A 156 4.46 -6.42 -1.85
C PHE A 156 4.11 -4.94 -2.01
N GLN A 157 2.93 -4.66 -2.53
CA GLN A 157 2.51 -3.30 -2.84
C GLN A 157 1.80 -2.60 -1.68
N PHE A 158 1.32 -3.37 -0.68
CA PHE A 158 0.55 -2.81 0.42
C PHE A 158 1.44 -2.38 1.58
N VAL A 159 1.00 -1.37 2.31
CA VAL A 159 1.63 -0.95 3.57
C VAL A 159 1.41 -1.98 4.68
N HIS A 160 0.33 -2.75 4.59
CA HIS A 160 0.00 -3.83 5.53
C HIS A 160 1.06 -4.93 5.56
N GLY A 161 1.30 -5.50 6.74
CA GLY A 161 2.34 -6.51 6.91
C GLY A 161 3.75 -6.03 6.61
N SER A 162 4.00 -4.72 6.71
CA SER A 162 5.30 -4.08 6.48
C SER A 162 5.73 -3.29 7.71
N VAL A 163 7.01 -3.42 8.05
CA VAL A 163 7.66 -2.63 9.09
C VAL A 163 8.84 -1.89 8.48
N TYR A 164 8.94 -0.61 8.75
CA TYR A 164 9.96 0.25 8.16
C TYR A 164 10.85 0.84 9.26
N LYS A 165 12.14 0.89 9.01
CA LYS A 165 13.06 1.65 9.87
C LYS A 165 12.76 3.13 9.71
N ARG A 166 12.45 3.82 10.83
CA ARG A 166 12.12 5.25 10.82
C ARG A 166 13.17 6.09 10.09
N LYS A 167 14.45 5.79 10.32
CA LYS A 167 15.56 6.49 9.66
C LYS A 167 15.51 6.40 8.14
N LEU A 168 15.10 5.27 7.55
CA LEU A 168 14.93 5.14 6.10
C LEU A 168 13.90 6.15 5.56
N ILE A 169 12.76 6.27 6.25
CA ILE A 169 11.67 7.18 5.87
C ILE A 169 12.11 8.63 5.94
N VAL A 170 12.73 9.03 7.07
CA VAL A 170 13.17 10.41 7.31
C VAL A 170 14.29 10.84 6.37
N ASP A 171 15.34 10.03 6.23
CA ASP A 171 16.53 10.38 5.44
C ASP A 171 16.22 10.52 3.94
N ASN A 172 15.16 9.88 3.48
CA ASN A 172 14.78 9.88 2.06
C ASN A 172 13.54 10.70 1.75
N ASP A 173 12.94 11.37 2.75
CA ASP A 173 11.72 12.17 2.59
C ASP A 173 10.58 11.35 1.96
N ILE A 174 10.35 10.16 2.52
CA ILE A 174 9.30 9.23 2.08
C ILE A 174 8.02 9.55 2.84
N HIS A 175 6.91 9.74 2.13
CA HIS A 175 5.62 10.06 2.73
C HIS A 175 4.45 9.68 1.81
N PHE A 176 3.26 9.50 2.38
CA PHE A 176 2.05 9.36 1.60
C PHE A 176 1.69 10.69 0.93
N PHE A 177 1.16 10.65 -0.28
CA PHE A 177 0.64 11.84 -0.94
C PHE A 177 -0.75 12.17 -0.42
N ASP A 178 -0.90 13.28 0.28
CA ASP A 178 -2.12 13.69 0.99
C ASP A 178 -3.38 13.74 0.13
N ASP A 179 -3.24 13.91 -1.18
CA ASP A 179 -4.36 14.00 -2.12
C ASP A 179 -4.54 12.71 -2.96
N CYS A 180 -3.94 11.60 -2.55
CA CYS A 180 -4.20 10.27 -3.06
C CYS A 180 -5.04 9.49 -2.05
N TYR A 181 -6.21 9.04 -2.48
CA TYR A 181 -7.15 8.29 -1.64
C TYR A 181 -7.08 6.78 -1.87
N ILE A 182 -6.52 6.37 -2.99
CA ILE A 182 -6.37 4.96 -3.41
C ILE A 182 -4.99 4.80 -4.03
N HIS A 183 -4.35 3.64 -3.81
CA HIS A 183 -2.98 3.32 -4.24
C HIS A 183 -1.87 4.15 -3.57
N GLU A 184 -2.16 4.83 -2.48
CA GLU A 184 -1.20 5.60 -1.69
C GLU A 184 -0.15 4.69 -1.03
N ASP A 185 -0.54 3.49 -0.65
CA ASP A 185 0.29 2.46 -0.02
C ASP A 185 1.34 1.88 -0.98
N ASN A 186 0.99 1.71 -2.25
CA ASN A 186 1.90 1.25 -3.29
C ASN A 186 3.09 2.20 -3.47
N VAL A 187 2.84 3.49 -3.36
CA VAL A 187 3.86 4.54 -3.51
C VAL A 187 4.88 4.45 -2.40
N LEU A 188 4.44 4.42 -1.15
CA LEU A 188 5.35 4.38 0.00
C LEU A 188 6.30 3.17 -0.05
N PHE A 189 5.77 1.98 -0.36
CA PHE A 189 6.62 0.80 -0.51
C PHE A 189 7.59 0.91 -1.69
N ALA A 190 7.16 1.46 -2.83
CA ALA A 190 8.01 1.66 -3.99
C ALA A 190 9.17 2.62 -3.70
N GLU A 191 8.91 3.74 -3.03
CA GLU A 191 9.92 4.70 -2.59
C GLU A 191 10.90 4.06 -1.61
N ALA A 192 10.41 3.42 -0.55
CA ALA A 192 11.23 2.76 0.46
C ALA A 192 12.12 1.68 -0.14
N SER A 193 11.55 0.79 -0.97
CA SER A 193 12.31 -0.28 -1.62
C SER A 193 13.37 0.21 -2.61
N ALA A 194 13.19 1.40 -3.18
CA ALA A 194 14.19 2.01 -4.05
C ALA A 194 15.34 2.67 -3.27
N CYS A 195 15.19 2.89 -1.96
CA CYS A 195 16.20 3.56 -1.14
C CYS A 195 17.10 2.61 -0.35
N THR A 196 16.77 1.31 -0.31
CA THR A 196 17.55 0.32 0.44
C THR A 196 17.65 -1.01 -0.28
N THR A 197 18.70 -1.78 0.03
CA THR A 197 18.82 -3.21 -0.30
C THR A 197 18.59 -4.10 0.93
N GLN A 198 18.31 -3.51 2.09
CA GLN A 198 18.08 -4.22 3.35
C GLN A 198 16.59 -4.54 3.54
N ILE A 199 16.00 -5.19 2.52
CA ILE A 199 14.61 -5.66 2.56
C ILE A 199 14.60 -7.11 2.98
N LYS A 200 13.96 -7.39 4.13
CA LYS A 200 13.86 -8.73 4.70
C LYS A 200 12.45 -9.28 4.52
N TRP A 201 12.38 -10.54 4.15
CA TRP A 201 11.12 -11.26 4.04
C TRP A 201 10.90 -12.18 5.24
N CYS A 202 9.76 -12.01 5.93
CA CYS A 202 9.31 -12.92 6.97
C CYS A 202 8.23 -13.85 6.38
N PRO A 203 8.48 -15.17 6.33
CA PRO A 203 7.50 -16.10 5.76
C PRO A 203 6.30 -16.36 6.68
N GLN A 204 6.40 -15.95 7.93
CA GLN A 204 5.33 -16.10 8.92
C GLN A 204 4.44 -14.86 8.90
N PRO A 205 3.12 -15.01 8.72
CA PRO A 205 2.20 -13.88 8.73
C PRO A 205 2.13 -13.29 10.14
N PHE A 206 2.23 -11.99 10.26
CA PHE A 206 1.99 -11.28 11.51
C PHE A 206 0.81 -10.31 11.44
N TYR A 207 0.21 -10.11 10.25
CA TYR A 207 -0.90 -9.20 10.01
C TYR A 207 -2.08 -9.94 9.38
N LEU A 208 -3.31 -9.60 9.79
CA LEU A 208 -4.56 -10.09 9.23
C LEU A 208 -5.41 -8.92 8.75
N TRP A 209 -5.61 -8.85 7.44
CA TRP A 209 -6.56 -7.94 6.81
C TRP A 209 -7.95 -8.54 6.91
N LYS A 210 -8.80 -7.92 7.71
CA LYS A 210 -10.13 -8.43 8.01
C LYS A 210 -11.16 -8.15 6.93
N TRP A 211 -12.12 -9.02 6.84
CA TRP A 211 -13.28 -8.81 5.97
C TRP A 211 -14.21 -7.74 6.53
N ARG A 212 -14.60 -6.76 5.68
CA ARG A 212 -15.68 -5.82 5.94
C ARG A 212 -16.52 -5.64 4.68
N ASP A 213 -17.85 -5.72 4.84
CA ASP A 213 -18.80 -5.60 3.72
C ASP A 213 -18.73 -4.21 3.04
N ASN A 214 -18.40 -3.17 3.79
CA ASN A 214 -18.32 -1.78 3.32
C ASN A 214 -16.89 -1.31 2.99
N SER A 215 -15.91 -2.21 2.91
CA SER A 215 -14.53 -1.85 2.55
C SER A 215 -14.48 -1.14 1.20
N VAL A 216 -13.61 -0.13 1.09
CA VAL A 216 -13.39 0.63 -0.15
C VAL A 216 -13.04 -0.32 -1.31
N CYS A 217 -12.24 -1.35 -1.05
CA CYS A 217 -11.84 -2.35 -2.04
C CYS A 217 -12.99 -3.25 -2.54
N ARG A 218 -14.13 -3.29 -1.82
CA ARG A 218 -15.29 -4.12 -2.13
C ARG A 218 -16.51 -3.33 -2.61
N ARG A 219 -16.42 -2.00 -2.67
CA ARG A 219 -17.46 -1.12 -3.22
C ARG A 219 -17.47 -1.20 -4.75
N SER A 220 -18.15 -2.19 -5.30
CA SER A 220 -18.44 -2.28 -6.74
C SER A 220 -19.54 -1.26 -7.12
N PRO A 221 -19.56 -0.69 -8.27
CA PRO A 221 -18.63 -0.34 -9.34
C PRO A 221 -17.96 1.03 -9.14
N THR A 222 -18.22 1.70 -8.01
CA THR A 222 -17.71 3.05 -7.71
C THR A 222 -16.19 3.01 -7.49
N TYR A 223 -15.70 1.93 -6.91
CA TYR A 223 -14.28 1.69 -6.70
C TYR A 223 -13.47 1.76 -8.00
N ILE A 224 -13.93 1.10 -9.07
CA ILE A 224 -13.24 1.13 -10.36
C ILE A 224 -13.17 2.54 -10.95
N LYS A 225 -14.16 3.39 -10.67
CA LYS A 225 -14.19 4.78 -11.17
C LYS A 225 -13.09 5.66 -10.59
N GLU A 226 -12.81 5.49 -9.31
CA GLU A 226 -11.85 6.32 -8.57
C GLU A 226 -10.44 5.77 -8.71
N THR A 227 -10.30 4.45 -8.75
CA THR A 227 -9.04 3.71 -8.74
C THR A 227 -8.09 4.14 -9.85
N TYR A 228 -8.54 4.21 -11.11
CA TYR A 228 -7.64 4.52 -12.22
C TYR A 228 -7.18 5.98 -12.24
N THR A 229 -8.01 6.90 -11.81
CA THR A 229 -7.60 8.30 -11.74
C THR A 229 -6.54 8.53 -10.68
N ASP A 230 -6.65 7.86 -9.53
CA ASP A 230 -5.70 7.98 -8.45
C ASP A 230 -4.43 7.15 -8.70
N LEU A 231 -4.55 5.98 -9.35
CA LEU A 231 -3.39 5.21 -9.78
C LEU A 231 -2.48 6.02 -10.73
N ILE A 232 -3.05 6.68 -11.73
CA ILE A 232 -2.29 7.53 -12.66
C ILE A 232 -1.67 8.70 -11.90
N LYS A 233 -2.40 9.32 -10.98
CA LYS A 233 -1.94 10.47 -10.20
C LYS A 233 -0.82 10.09 -9.23
N SER A 234 -0.97 9.00 -8.49
CA SER A 234 0.05 8.52 -7.57
C SER A 234 1.32 8.10 -8.32
N THR A 235 1.16 7.43 -9.47
CA THR A 235 2.30 7.03 -10.30
C THR A 235 2.99 8.22 -10.95
N ASP A 236 2.25 9.24 -11.39
CA ASP A 236 2.83 10.49 -11.93
C ASP A 236 3.80 11.13 -10.91
N ARG A 237 3.39 11.20 -9.64
CA ARG A 237 4.23 11.72 -8.56
C ARG A 237 5.41 10.82 -8.23
N LEU A 238 5.19 9.51 -8.20
CA LEU A 238 6.25 8.53 -7.98
C LEU A 238 7.33 8.61 -9.06
N ILE A 239 6.95 8.80 -10.32
CA ILE A 239 7.91 9.00 -11.43
C ILE A 239 8.73 10.27 -11.20
N GLU A 240 8.10 11.38 -10.84
CA GLU A 240 8.84 12.63 -10.57
C GLU A 240 9.78 12.49 -9.36
N TRP A 241 9.34 11.78 -8.31
CA TRP A 241 10.19 11.45 -7.16
C TRP A 241 11.41 10.60 -7.58
N PHE A 242 11.21 9.54 -8.39
CA PHE A 242 12.32 8.74 -8.91
C PHE A 242 13.29 9.54 -9.77
N LYS A 243 12.78 10.43 -10.64
CA LYS A 243 13.61 11.33 -11.45
C LYS A 243 14.44 12.26 -10.55
N ALA A 244 13.83 12.87 -9.53
CA ALA A 244 14.53 13.74 -8.58
C ALA A 244 15.66 13.01 -7.82
N LYS A 245 15.49 11.70 -7.58
CA LYS A 245 16.51 10.83 -6.95
C LYS A 245 17.44 10.16 -7.97
N SER A 246 17.42 10.55 -9.26
CA SER A 246 18.22 9.96 -10.35
C SER A 246 17.99 8.45 -10.54
N LYS A 247 16.80 7.94 -10.20
CA LYS A 247 16.40 6.52 -10.32
C LYS A 247 15.60 6.29 -11.61
N PHE A 248 16.18 6.64 -12.76
CA PHE A 248 15.49 6.63 -14.05
C PHE A 248 14.97 5.25 -14.47
N ASP A 249 15.66 4.16 -14.10
CA ASP A 249 15.18 2.81 -14.41
C ASP A 249 13.85 2.53 -13.70
N LYS A 250 13.73 2.94 -12.43
CA LYS A 250 12.48 2.80 -11.68
C LYS A 250 11.36 3.69 -12.25
N ALA A 251 11.69 4.90 -12.67
CA ALA A 251 10.75 5.77 -13.37
C ALA A 251 10.23 5.11 -14.67
N ARG A 252 11.11 4.48 -15.48
CA ARG A 252 10.71 3.74 -16.69
C ARG A 252 9.80 2.55 -16.37
N GLU A 253 10.15 1.74 -15.35
CA GLU A 253 9.33 0.62 -14.88
C GLU A 253 7.91 1.08 -14.49
N CYS A 254 7.77 2.21 -13.81
CA CYS A 254 6.47 2.79 -13.43
C CYS A 254 5.64 3.17 -14.67
N VAL A 255 6.25 3.82 -15.67
CA VAL A 255 5.56 4.16 -16.92
C VAL A 255 5.07 2.90 -17.62
N VAL A 256 5.93 1.89 -17.72
CA VAL A 256 5.59 0.60 -18.35
C VAL A 256 4.43 -0.07 -17.63
N ARG A 257 4.45 -0.08 -16.31
CA ARG A 257 3.37 -0.66 -15.50
C ARG A 257 2.04 0.03 -15.80
N ILE A 258 1.96 1.36 -15.73
CA ILE A 258 0.72 2.10 -16.00
C ILE A 258 0.22 1.87 -17.43
N VAL A 259 1.11 1.83 -18.41
CA VAL A 259 0.71 1.57 -19.80
C VAL A 259 0.02 0.21 -19.90
N TYR A 260 0.61 -0.86 -19.34
CA TYR A 260 0.01 -2.18 -19.39
C TYR A 260 -1.22 -2.32 -18.49
N ASP A 261 -1.24 -1.69 -17.31
CA ASP A 261 -2.42 -1.68 -16.44
C ASP A 261 -3.61 -1.02 -17.14
N CYS A 262 -3.41 0.13 -17.78
CA CYS A 262 -4.48 0.78 -18.55
C CYS A 262 -4.87 -0.02 -19.79
N TYR A 263 -3.91 -0.61 -20.48
CA TYR A 263 -4.19 -1.43 -21.65
C TYR A 263 -5.02 -2.66 -21.28
N TYR A 264 -4.59 -3.46 -20.31
CA TYR A 264 -5.29 -4.70 -19.97
C TYR A 264 -6.54 -4.49 -19.12
N ASN A 265 -6.47 -3.65 -18.08
CA ASN A 265 -7.59 -3.50 -17.15
C ASN A 265 -8.65 -2.51 -17.61
N VAL A 266 -8.32 -1.60 -18.54
CA VAL A 266 -9.27 -0.61 -19.06
C VAL A 266 -9.74 -0.99 -20.45
N MET A 267 -8.82 -1.08 -21.41
CA MET A 267 -9.18 -1.24 -22.82
C MET A 267 -9.55 -2.67 -23.21
N CYS A 268 -8.95 -3.66 -22.54
CA CYS A 268 -9.26 -5.07 -22.75
C CYS A 268 -10.27 -5.63 -21.74
N HIS A 269 -10.82 -4.79 -20.86
CA HIS A 269 -11.83 -5.22 -19.90
C HIS A 269 -13.17 -5.51 -20.60
N PRO A 270 -13.83 -6.67 -20.35
CA PRO A 270 -15.06 -7.06 -21.05
C PRO A 270 -16.20 -6.07 -20.91
N THR A 271 -16.30 -5.43 -19.75
CA THR A 271 -17.39 -4.53 -19.39
C THR A 271 -16.95 -3.05 -19.28
N TRP A 272 -15.82 -2.67 -19.92
CA TRP A 272 -15.36 -1.27 -19.85
C TRP A 272 -16.44 -0.27 -20.29
N GLU A 273 -17.23 -0.62 -21.30
CA GLU A 273 -18.30 0.25 -21.79
C GLU A 273 -19.46 0.41 -20.80
N GLU A 274 -19.57 -0.48 -19.83
CA GLU A 274 -20.58 -0.49 -18.76
C GLU A 274 -20.08 0.24 -17.49
N ILE A 275 -18.76 0.44 -17.38
CA ILE A 275 -18.15 1.08 -16.22
C ILE A 275 -18.41 2.58 -16.23
N GLY A 276 -19.19 3.05 -15.27
CA GLY A 276 -19.47 4.45 -15.08
C GLY A 276 -20.24 5.10 -16.23
N THR A 277 -20.17 6.42 -16.31
CA THR A 277 -20.79 7.19 -17.39
C THR A 277 -19.83 7.30 -18.59
N LYS A 278 -20.39 7.58 -19.78
CA LYS A 278 -19.59 7.89 -20.97
C LYS A 278 -18.64 9.08 -20.75
N GLU A 279 -19.07 10.04 -19.96
CA GLU A 279 -18.24 11.20 -19.59
C GLU A 279 -17.04 10.80 -18.71
N TYR A 280 -17.29 9.93 -17.72
CA TYR A 280 -16.22 9.38 -16.89
C TYR A 280 -15.17 8.65 -17.73
N ARG A 281 -15.58 7.75 -18.64
CA ARG A 281 -14.64 7.02 -19.51
C ARG A 281 -13.80 7.96 -20.38
N LYS A 282 -14.42 8.98 -20.97
CA LYS A 282 -13.69 9.99 -21.74
C LYS A 282 -12.66 10.73 -20.87
N LYS A 283 -13.01 11.06 -19.63
CA LYS A 283 -12.11 11.72 -18.69
C LYS A 283 -10.94 10.83 -18.28
N ALA A 284 -11.19 9.54 -18.03
CA ALA A 284 -10.16 8.56 -17.72
C ALA A 284 -9.19 8.32 -18.91
N GLU A 285 -9.73 8.13 -20.12
CA GLU A 285 -8.92 8.00 -21.34
C GLU A 285 -8.09 9.26 -21.61
N LYS A 286 -8.67 10.45 -21.42
CA LYS A 286 -7.95 11.71 -21.57
C LYS A 286 -6.79 11.82 -20.58
N ARG A 287 -7.02 11.49 -19.30
CA ARG A 287 -6.00 11.52 -18.26
C ARG A 287 -4.86 10.55 -18.56
N PHE A 288 -5.18 9.36 -19.04
CA PHE A 288 -4.16 8.41 -19.46
C PHE A 288 -3.38 8.89 -20.70
N SER A 289 -4.07 9.48 -21.68
CA SER A 289 -3.43 10.09 -22.86
C SER A 289 -2.43 11.19 -22.45
N ASP A 290 -2.83 12.06 -21.53
CA ASP A 290 -1.96 13.13 -21.05
C ASP A 290 -0.74 12.56 -20.30
N PHE A 291 -0.93 11.52 -19.48
CA PHE A 291 0.15 10.79 -18.81
C PHE A 291 1.11 10.16 -19.83
N TYR A 292 0.59 9.41 -20.82
CA TYR A 292 1.42 8.76 -21.82
C TYR A 292 2.23 9.77 -22.63
N LYS A 293 1.61 10.88 -23.08
CA LYS A 293 2.31 11.96 -23.79
C LYS A 293 3.42 12.58 -22.95
N LYS A 294 3.18 12.79 -21.67
CA LYS A 294 4.17 13.34 -20.72
C LYS A 294 5.39 12.43 -20.57
N TYR A 295 5.20 11.11 -20.58
CA TYR A 295 6.25 10.13 -20.28
C TYR A 295 6.63 9.23 -21.46
N LYS A 296 6.23 9.59 -22.66
CA LYS A 296 6.52 8.79 -23.88
C LYS A 296 8.00 8.47 -24.03
N ASP A 297 8.87 9.39 -23.74
CA ASP A 297 10.32 9.17 -23.85
C ASP A 297 10.80 8.09 -22.88
N LEU A 298 10.32 8.09 -21.63
CA LEU A 298 10.64 7.02 -20.67
C LEU A 298 10.10 5.65 -21.12
N TRP A 299 8.94 5.61 -21.76
CA TRP A 299 8.42 4.38 -22.38
C TRP A 299 9.33 3.90 -23.51
N LEU A 300 9.74 4.78 -24.41
CA LEU A 300 10.59 4.43 -25.55
C LEU A 300 12.00 3.99 -25.12
N GLU A 301 12.57 4.64 -24.11
CA GLU A 301 13.88 4.31 -23.55
C GLU A 301 13.90 3.03 -22.71
N CYS A 302 12.74 2.53 -22.26
CA CYS A 302 12.70 1.31 -21.46
C CYS A 302 13.07 0.10 -22.32
N PRO A 303 13.98 -0.78 -21.86
CA PRO A 303 14.35 -1.98 -22.59
C PRO A 303 13.14 -2.90 -22.85
N ASP A 304 13.04 -3.47 -24.04
CA ASP A 304 11.90 -4.32 -24.43
C ASP A 304 11.74 -5.55 -23.54
N GLN A 305 12.86 -6.11 -23.06
CA GLN A 305 12.82 -7.22 -22.09
C GLN A 305 12.08 -6.82 -20.80
N VAL A 306 12.30 -5.61 -20.30
CA VAL A 306 11.62 -5.09 -19.10
C VAL A 306 10.12 -4.87 -19.39
N LYS A 307 9.81 -4.27 -20.54
CA LYS A 307 8.41 -4.10 -20.98
C LYS A 307 7.67 -5.44 -21.06
N MET A 308 8.30 -6.44 -21.71
CA MET A 308 7.72 -7.78 -21.83
C MET A 308 7.52 -8.46 -20.47
N GLN A 309 8.47 -8.36 -19.57
CA GLN A 309 8.39 -8.96 -18.24
C GLN A 309 7.23 -8.37 -17.44
N ILE A 310 7.12 -7.05 -17.40
CA ILE A 310 6.05 -6.34 -16.69
C ILE A 310 4.69 -6.63 -17.35
N GLY A 311 4.61 -6.50 -18.68
CA GLY A 311 3.39 -6.73 -19.45
C GLY A 311 2.85 -8.15 -19.29
N ASN A 312 3.72 -9.17 -19.32
CA ASN A 312 3.33 -10.56 -19.12
C ASN A 312 2.81 -10.81 -17.69
N GLY A 313 3.44 -10.20 -16.67
CA GLY A 313 2.99 -10.30 -15.28
C GLY A 313 1.57 -9.74 -15.11
N ILE A 314 1.31 -8.55 -15.63
CA ILE A 314 -0.03 -7.92 -15.56
C ILE A 314 -1.04 -8.73 -16.36
N ARG A 315 -0.68 -9.18 -17.57
CA ARG A 315 -1.54 -10.01 -18.41
C ARG A 315 -1.98 -11.29 -17.69
N GLN A 316 -1.04 -12.00 -17.05
CA GLN A 316 -1.35 -13.22 -16.31
C GLN A 316 -2.37 -12.96 -15.18
N MET A 317 -2.19 -11.86 -14.44
CA MET A 317 -3.12 -11.48 -13.38
C MET A 317 -4.53 -11.23 -13.94
N VAL A 318 -4.67 -10.46 -15.03
CA VAL A 318 -5.94 -10.14 -15.64
C VAL A 318 -6.62 -11.40 -16.22
N VAL A 319 -5.84 -12.33 -16.78
CA VAL A 319 -6.33 -13.64 -17.27
C VAL A 319 -6.88 -14.48 -16.11
N GLN A 320 -6.16 -14.54 -14.99
CA GLN A 320 -6.63 -15.30 -13.81
C GLN A 320 -7.92 -14.72 -13.23
N MET A 321 -8.14 -13.43 -13.36
CA MET A 321 -9.38 -12.76 -12.95
C MET A 321 -10.54 -12.96 -13.95
N GLY A 322 -10.29 -13.63 -15.10
CA GLY A 322 -11.30 -13.82 -16.14
C GLY A 322 -11.70 -12.54 -16.89
N MET A 323 -10.88 -11.50 -16.80
CA MET A 323 -11.20 -10.14 -17.27
C MET A 323 -10.55 -9.77 -18.61
N LEU A 324 -9.96 -10.71 -19.35
CA LEU A 324 -9.24 -10.38 -20.57
C LEU A 324 -10.08 -10.63 -21.82
N GLN A 325 -10.33 -9.55 -22.60
CA GLN A 325 -10.81 -9.62 -23.98
C GLN A 325 -9.91 -8.71 -24.86
N GLU A 326 -8.94 -9.30 -25.54
CA GLU A 326 -8.05 -8.54 -26.43
C GLU A 326 -8.81 -8.13 -27.70
N LYS A 327 -9.44 -6.96 -27.67
CA LYS A 327 -10.16 -6.37 -28.81
C LYS A 327 -9.29 -5.41 -29.62
N VAL A 328 -8.19 -4.93 -29.05
CA VAL A 328 -7.31 -3.89 -29.61
C VAL A 328 -5.87 -4.29 -29.32
N THR A 329 -4.96 -4.10 -30.26
CA THR A 329 -3.53 -4.32 -29.99
C THR A 329 -2.94 -3.22 -29.11
N LEU A 330 -1.82 -3.50 -28.45
CA LEU A 330 -1.13 -2.48 -27.65
C LEU A 330 -0.70 -1.28 -28.51
N ASP A 331 -0.24 -1.53 -29.74
CA ASP A 331 0.19 -0.48 -30.67
C ASP A 331 -1.01 0.40 -31.09
N ASP A 332 -2.17 -0.18 -31.40
CA ASP A 332 -3.39 0.57 -31.71
C ASP A 332 -3.83 1.40 -30.51
N PHE A 333 -3.74 0.84 -29.31
CA PHE A 333 -4.04 1.56 -28.08
C PHE A 333 -3.11 2.75 -27.88
N LEU A 334 -1.81 2.59 -27.98
CA LEU A 334 -0.83 3.66 -27.82
C LEU A 334 -1.00 4.76 -28.89
N ASN A 335 -1.23 4.36 -30.16
CA ASN A 335 -1.53 5.30 -31.25
C ASN A 335 -2.79 6.10 -30.98
N ARG A 336 -3.84 5.46 -30.45
CA ARG A 336 -5.07 6.14 -30.04
C ARG A 336 -4.81 7.15 -28.93
N MET A 337 -4.04 6.78 -27.89
CA MET A 337 -3.72 7.64 -26.75
C MET A 337 -2.88 8.86 -27.18
N GLU A 338 -1.93 8.67 -28.10
CA GLU A 338 -1.12 9.74 -28.63
C GLU A 338 -1.95 10.77 -29.41
N ASN A 339 -2.95 10.33 -30.14
CA ASN A 339 -3.79 11.17 -31.01
C ASN A 339 -5.08 11.69 -30.34
N LEU A 340 -5.36 11.32 -29.09
CA LEU A 340 -6.52 11.79 -28.35
C LEU A 340 -6.35 13.29 -28.03
N LYS A 341 -7.36 14.11 -28.44
CA LYS A 341 -7.36 15.57 -28.25
C LYS A 341 -7.91 15.98 -26.86
#